data_f72463aa42b38cef2b5022901b44d1ed
#
_entry.id   f72463aa42b38cef2b5022901b44d1ed
#
_cell.length_a   1.000
_cell.length_b   1.000
_cell.length_c   1.000
_cell.angle_alpha   90.00
_cell.angle_beta   90.00
_cell.angle_gamma   90.00
#
_symmetry.space_group_name_H-M   'P 1'
#
loop_
_entity.id
_entity.type
_entity.pdbx_description
1 polymer ?
#
loop_
_entity_poly.entity_id
_entity_poly.type
_entity_poly.pdbx_seq_one_letter_code
_entity_poly.pdbx_strand_id
1 'polypeptide(L)'
;MAARGEKAQSLIHKVYRKSITEGSFAQVYGNLATIGSSFITKLMVIMGASPLQYSMLSAIGQLSAIWQPLGVAFSHHITQRRWPCVWITFIGRFLTLFLGLALLFPNQKEGIWFLLMLLFFSAGFQATGANIWIAWISDLIPLNIRGRFFSRRNQILIAIGLVFSYVLSFHVDLFDSGGTGIKSAYLSLLKAGHYFVPQNQAL
;
A
#
# COMPACT_ATOMS: atom_id res chain seq x y z
N MET A 1 2.35 43.49 10.70
CA MET A 1 2.74 42.13 11.14
C MET A 1 1.57 41.15 11.18
N ALA A 2 0.38 41.51 11.62
CA ALA A 2 -0.81 40.64 11.70
C ALA A 2 -1.22 39.97 10.38
N ALA A 3 -1.33 40.73 9.28
CA ALA A 3 -1.73 40.21 7.97
C ALA A 3 -0.77 39.12 7.37
N ARG A 4 0.50 39.15 7.78
CA ARG A 4 1.48 38.13 7.36
C ARG A 4 1.30 36.83 8.16
N GLY A 5 0.89 36.92 9.42
CA GLY A 5 0.56 35.78 10.26
C GLY A 5 -0.71 35.06 9.81
N GLU A 6 -1.76 35.82 9.46
CA GLU A 6 -3.02 35.25 8.95
C GLU A 6 -2.83 34.51 7.61
N LYS A 7 -2.05 35.07 6.68
CA LYS A 7 -1.72 34.40 5.42
C LYS A 7 -0.94 33.08 5.65
N ALA A 8 0.00 33.07 6.57
CA ALA A 8 0.77 31.88 6.93
C ALA A 8 -0.14 30.79 7.54
N GLN A 9 -1.04 31.15 8.45
CA GLN A 9 -1.99 30.20 9.05
C GLN A 9 -2.97 29.64 8.01
N SER A 10 -3.50 30.48 7.10
CA SER A 10 -4.39 30.02 6.03
C SER A 10 -3.69 29.06 5.08
N LEU A 11 -2.41 29.29 4.78
CA LEU A 11 -1.61 28.39 3.95
C LEU A 11 -1.41 27.03 4.63
N ILE A 12 -1.03 27.02 5.91
CA ILE A 12 -0.85 25.78 6.69
C ILE A 12 -2.16 24.99 6.72
N HIS A 13 -3.30 25.65 6.93
CA HIS A 13 -4.60 24.99 6.94
C HIS A 13 -4.96 24.37 5.56
N LYS A 14 -4.67 25.07 4.47
CA LYS A 14 -4.85 24.54 3.10
C LYS A 14 -3.96 23.33 2.83
N VAL A 15 -2.68 23.38 3.24
CA VAL A 15 -1.74 22.25 3.11
C VAL A 15 -2.24 21.06 3.92
N TYR A 16 -2.72 21.28 5.14
CA TYR A 16 -3.25 20.23 6.01
C TYR A 16 -4.46 19.53 5.40
N ARG A 17 -5.46 20.28 4.95
CA ARG A 17 -6.64 19.67 4.27
C ARG A 17 -6.25 18.86 3.04
N LYS A 18 -5.42 19.41 2.14
CA LYS A 18 -4.97 18.71 0.94
C LYS A 18 -4.18 17.45 1.28
N SER A 19 -3.33 17.51 2.29
CA SER A 19 -2.53 16.37 2.75
C SER A 19 -3.41 15.25 3.36
N ILE A 20 -4.49 15.59 4.07
CA ILE A 20 -5.45 14.59 4.56
C ILE A 20 -6.22 13.98 3.38
N THR A 21 -6.74 14.79 2.46
CA THR A 21 -7.50 14.28 1.32
C THR A 21 -6.64 13.33 0.46
N GLU A 22 -5.42 13.75 0.11
CA GLU A 22 -4.49 12.89 -0.63
C GLU A 22 -4.16 11.62 0.15
N GLY A 23 -3.85 11.75 1.44
CA GLY A 23 -3.53 10.64 2.31
C GLY A 23 -4.71 9.66 2.48
N SER A 24 -5.96 10.14 2.49
CA SER A 24 -7.16 9.29 2.54
C SER A 24 -7.28 8.42 1.29
N PHE A 25 -7.09 9.00 0.10
CA PHE A 25 -7.04 8.23 -1.15
C PHE A 25 -5.87 7.24 -1.17
N ALA A 26 -4.71 7.65 -0.66
CA ALA A 26 -3.56 6.77 -0.55
C ALA A 26 -3.81 5.60 0.41
N GLN A 27 -4.56 5.82 1.49
CA GLN A 27 -4.93 4.79 2.46
C GLN A 27 -5.93 3.78 1.87
N VAL A 28 -6.95 4.26 1.15
CA VAL A 28 -7.88 3.40 0.40
C VAL A 28 -7.14 2.54 -0.62
N TYR A 29 -6.27 3.16 -1.41
CA TYR A 29 -5.41 2.46 -2.36
C TYR A 29 -4.53 1.42 -1.65
N GLY A 30 -3.93 1.77 -0.51
CA GLY A 30 -3.10 0.89 0.29
C GLY A 30 -3.82 -0.40 0.70
N ASN A 31 -5.07 -0.27 1.15
CA ASN A 31 -5.88 -1.43 1.53
C ASN A 31 -6.29 -2.32 0.34
N LEU A 32 -6.31 -1.78 -0.86
CA LEU A 32 -6.71 -2.52 -2.07
C LEU A 32 -5.55 -3.14 -2.83
N ALA A 33 -4.47 -2.41 -3.06
CA ALA A 33 -3.51 -2.71 -4.11
C ALA A 33 -2.04 -2.73 -3.66
N THR A 34 -1.75 -2.69 -2.36
CA THR A 34 -0.38 -2.80 -1.86
C THR A 34 -0.04 -4.20 -1.36
N ILE A 35 1.25 -4.47 -1.21
CA ILE A 35 1.77 -5.68 -0.60
C ILE A 35 1.21 -5.81 0.82
N GLY A 36 0.66 -6.98 1.14
CA GLY A 36 -0.01 -7.23 2.42
C GLY A 36 -1.49 -6.87 2.45
N SER A 37 -2.06 -6.31 1.36
CA SER A 37 -3.49 -6.13 1.26
C SER A 37 -4.21 -7.47 1.12
N SER A 38 -5.42 -7.57 1.68
CA SER A 38 -6.24 -8.77 1.57
C SER A 38 -6.57 -9.15 0.12
N PHE A 39 -6.66 -8.15 -0.77
CA PHE A 39 -6.93 -8.38 -2.20
C PHE A 39 -5.77 -9.05 -2.91
N ILE A 40 -4.55 -8.57 -2.71
CA ILE A 40 -3.36 -9.19 -3.32
C ILE A 40 -3.18 -10.61 -2.78
N THR A 41 -3.39 -10.80 -1.47
CA THR A 41 -3.32 -12.12 -0.86
C THR A 41 -4.37 -13.06 -1.45
N LYS A 42 -5.63 -12.62 -1.57
CA LYS A 42 -6.71 -13.40 -2.21
C LYS A 42 -6.41 -13.72 -3.67
N LEU A 43 -5.91 -12.74 -4.43
CA LEU A 43 -5.53 -12.94 -5.82
C LEU A 43 -4.48 -14.05 -5.96
N MET A 44 -3.46 -14.06 -5.12
CA MET A 44 -2.44 -15.10 -5.10
C MET A 44 -3.03 -16.47 -4.72
N VAL A 45 -3.98 -16.52 -3.78
CA VAL A 45 -4.70 -17.76 -3.43
C VAL A 45 -5.47 -18.31 -4.64
N ILE A 46 -6.22 -17.45 -5.32
CA ILE A 46 -7.00 -17.83 -6.52
C ILE A 46 -6.09 -18.36 -7.64
N MET A 47 -4.91 -17.75 -7.81
CA MET A 47 -3.91 -18.19 -8.79
C MET A 47 -3.14 -19.45 -8.35
N GLY A 48 -3.41 -20.00 -7.16
CA GLY A 48 -2.73 -21.21 -6.67
C GLY A 48 -1.26 -21.00 -6.33
N ALA A 49 -0.91 -19.84 -5.77
CA ALA A 49 0.46 -19.52 -5.40
C ALA A 49 1.05 -20.51 -4.41
N SER A 50 2.30 -20.90 -4.62
CA SER A 50 3.05 -21.77 -3.73
C SER A 50 3.50 -21.04 -2.45
N PRO A 51 3.81 -21.76 -1.35
CA PRO A 51 4.35 -21.16 -0.12
C PRO A 51 5.60 -20.29 -0.37
N LEU A 52 6.45 -20.70 -1.32
CA LEU A 52 7.63 -19.93 -1.72
C LEU A 52 7.24 -18.58 -2.33
N GLN A 53 6.22 -18.54 -3.19
CA GLN A 53 5.74 -17.30 -3.82
C GLN A 53 5.10 -16.35 -2.79
N TYR A 54 4.43 -16.90 -1.76
CA TYR A 54 3.95 -16.09 -0.62
C TYR A 54 5.10 -15.51 0.20
N SER A 55 6.14 -16.30 0.46
CA SER A 55 7.33 -15.80 1.15
C SER A 55 8.01 -14.69 0.33
N MET A 56 8.05 -14.82 -0.98
CA MET A 56 8.56 -13.77 -1.87
C MET A 56 7.71 -12.51 -1.85
N LEU A 57 6.39 -12.61 -1.76
CA LEU A 57 5.52 -11.44 -1.60
C LEU A 57 5.92 -10.63 -0.36
N SER A 58 6.15 -11.28 0.77
CA SER A 58 6.61 -10.64 2.00
C SER A 58 8.03 -10.06 1.85
N ALA A 59 8.93 -10.79 1.20
CA ALA A 59 10.29 -10.34 0.93
C ALA A 59 10.34 -9.10 0.03
N ILE A 60 9.48 -9.02 -0.98
CA ILE A 60 9.36 -7.86 -1.89
C ILE A 60 8.99 -6.61 -1.09
N GLY A 61 8.12 -6.72 -0.08
CA GLY A 61 7.78 -5.61 0.81
C GLY A 61 9.01 -5.02 1.50
N GLN A 62 9.92 -5.86 1.97
CA GLN A 62 11.17 -5.42 2.59
C GLN A 62 12.19 -4.94 1.55
N LEU A 63 12.34 -5.65 0.44
CA LEU A 63 13.26 -5.30 -0.65
C LEU A 63 12.90 -3.96 -1.29
N SER A 64 11.63 -3.59 -1.34
CA SER A 64 11.21 -2.28 -1.84
C SER A 64 11.80 -1.11 -1.04
N ALA A 65 12.21 -1.34 0.22
CA ALA A 65 12.91 -0.34 1.02
C ALA A 65 14.29 0.03 0.45
N ILE A 66 14.90 -0.82 -0.38
CA ILE A 66 16.17 -0.51 -1.08
C ILE A 66 16.00 0.70 -2.02
N TRP A 67 14.80 0.98 -2.49
CA TRP A 67 14.50 2.14 -3.33
C TRP A 67 14.42 3.46 -2.54
N GLN A 68 14.33 3.40 -1.21
CA GLN A 68 14.23 4.61 -0.37
C GLN A 68 15.44 5.54 -0.47
N PRO A 69 16.71 5.06 -0.46
CA PRO A 69 17.88 5.90 -0.67
C PRO A 69 17.86 6.66 -2.00
N LEU A 70 17.29 6.05 -3.06
CA LEU A 70 17.11 6.74 -4.34
C LEU A 70 16.18 7.95 -4.19
N GLY A 71 15.08 7.81 -3.46
CA GLY A 71 14.16 8.91 -3.15
C GLY A 71 14.86 10.05 -2.40
N VAL A 72 15.72 9.73 -1.45
CA VAL A 72 16.51 10.70 -0.70
C VAL A 72 17.51 11.40 -1.64
N ALA A 73 18.29 10.65 -2.42
CA ALA A 73 19.25 11.20 -3.37
C ALA A 73 18.58 12.13 -4.39
N PHE A 74 17.48 11.70 -4.99
CA PHE A 74 16.68 12.54 -5.89
C PHE A 74 16.17 13.81 -5.22
N SER A 75 15.74 13.75 -3.96
CA SER A 75 15.19 14.89 -3.24
C SER A 75 16.23 15.99 -3.00
N HIS A 76 17.53 15.64 -2.93
CA HIS A 76 18.61 16.61 -2.75
C HIS A 76 18.93 17.40 -4.03
N HIS A 77 18.77 16.80 -5.19
CA HIS A 77 19.13 17.42 -6.48
C HIS A 77 17.99 18.20 -7.13
N ILE A 78 16.75 18.06 -6.63
CA ILE A 78 15.56 18.64 -7.26
C ILE A 78 15.07 19.85 -6.48
N THR A 79 15.10 21.03 -7.11
CA THR A 79 14.62 22.28 -6.53
C THR A 79 13.08 22.30 -6.40
N GLN A 80 12.38 21.73 -7.38
CA GLN A 80 10.91 21.65 -7.40
C GLN A 80 10.44 20.22 -7.15
N ARG A 81 10.35 19.82 -5.88
CA ARG A 81 10.02 18.44 -5.45
C ARG A 81 8.60 17.98 -5.78
N ARG A 82 7.69 18.93 -6.11
CA ARG A 82 6.28 18.62 -6.35
C ARG A 82 6.08 17.69 -7.56
N TRP A 83 6.65 18.03 -8.70
CA TRP A 83 6.43 17.28 -9.95
C TRP A 83 7.02 15.88 -9.93
N PRO A 84 8.27 15.67 -9.53
CA PRO A 84 8.84 14.33 -9.39
C PRO A 84 8.05 13.45 -8.41
N CYS A 85 7.63 14.01 -7.27
CA CYS A 85 6.80 13.29 -6.31
C CYS A 85 5.50 12.77 -6.95
N VAL A 86 4.79 13.64 -7.70
CA VAL A 86 3.53 13.28 -8.37
C VAL A 86 3.77 12.20 -9.42
N TRP A 87 4.75 12.36 -10.30
CA TRP A 87 5.01 11.41 -11.38
C TRP A 87 5.49 10.06 -10.88
N ILE A 88 6.42 10.04 -9.93
CA ILE A 88 6.94 8.78 -9.36
C ILE A 88 5.81 8.01 -8.66
N THR A 89 5.01 8.70 -7.84
CA THR A 89 3.86 8.08 -7.16
C THR A 89 2.80 7.62 -8.16
N PHE A 90 2.56 8.41 -9.21
CA PHE A 90 1.61 8.05 -10.27
C PHE A 90 2.05 6.79 -11.01
N ILE A 91 3.31 6.69 -11.41
CA ILE A 91 3.86 5.49 -12.08
C ILE A 91 3.68 4.26 -11.17
N GLY A 92 4.03 4.37 -9.89
CA GLY A 92 3.87 3.28 -8.94
C GLY A 92 2.43 2.80 -8.81
N ARG A 93 1.47 3.72 -8.76
CA ARG A 93 0.03 3.37 -8.70
C ARG A 93 -0.50 2.88 -10.05
N PHE A 94 -0.02 3.43 -11.15
CA PHE A 94 -0.41 3.01 -12.49
C PHE A 94 -0.03 1.56 -12.77
N LEU A 95 1.14 1.13 -12.31
CA LEU A 95 1.58 -0.26 -12.45
C LEU A 95 0.60 -1.26 -11.82
N THR A 96 -0.09 -0.89 -10.75
CA THR A 96 -1.06 -1.80 -10.11
C THR A 96 -2.34 -2.01 -10.92
N LEU A 97 -2.65 -1.15 -11.88
CA LEU A 97 -3.77 -1.38 -12.81
C LEU A 97 -3.52 -2.62 -13.68
N PHE A 98 -2.25 -2.95 -13.92
CA PHE A 98 -1.87 -4.11 -14.73
C PHE A 98 -1.83 -5.43 -13.93
N LEU A 99 -2.08 -5.41 -12.61
CA LEU A 99 -2.13 -6.64 -11.80
C LEU A 99 -3.17 -7.64 -12.33
N GLY A 100 -4.29 -7.15 -12.86
CA GLY A 100 -5.32 -7.98 -13.47
C GLY A 100 -4.84 -8.75 -14.71
N LEU A 101 -3.82 -8.26 -15.42
CA LEU A 101 -3.25 -8.99 -16.56
C LEU A 101 -2.56 -10.30 -16.15
N ALA A 102 -2.15 -10.42 -14.89
CA ALA A 102 -1.59 -11.67 -14.38
C ALA A 102 -2.55 -12.85 -14.52
N LEU A 103 -3.86 -12.59 -14.49
CA LEU A 103 -4.91 -13.61 -14.69
C LEU A 103 -5.06 -14.08 -16.14
N LEU A 104 -4.56 -13.31 -17.10
CA LEU A 104 -4.65 -13.64 -18.53
C LEU A 104 -3.53 -14.59 -19.02
N PHE A 105 -2.55 -14.85 -18.17
CA PHE A 105 -1.47 -15.77 -18.53
C PHE A 105 -2.01 -17.20 -18.60
N PRO A 106 -1.70 -17.95 -19.68
CA PRO A 106 -2.09 -19.36 -19.82
C PRO A 106 -1.52 -20.24 -18.71
N ASN A 107 -0.31 -19.91 -18.26
CA ASN A 107 0.38 -20.58 -17.19
C ASN A 107 0.31 -19.75 -15.90
N GLN A 108 -0.44 -20.24 -14.92
CA GLN A 108 -0.64 -19.52 -13.64
C GLN A 108 0.68 -19.20 -12.91
N LYS A 109 1.69 -20.07 -13.04
CA LYS A 109 3.00 -19.81 -12.42
C LYS A 109 3.68 -18.57 -13.00
N GLU A 110 3.61 -18.39 -14.29
CA GLU A 110 4.16 -17.20 -14.98
C GLU A 110 3.37 -15.95 -14.61
N GLY A 111 2.04 -16.05 -14.54
CA GLY A 111 1.19 -14.97 -14.08
C GLY A 111 1.53 -14.50 -12.67
N ILE A 112 1.83 -15.41 -11.73
CA ILE A 112 2.25 -15.07 -10.37
C ILE A 112 3.61 -14.35 -10.37
N TRP A 113 4.58 -14.82 -11.15
CA TRP A 113 5.88 -14.15 -11.26
C TRP A 113 5.75 -12.75 -11.84
N PHE A 114 4.92 -12.58 -12.87
CA PHE A 114 4.59 -11.27 -13.43
C PHE A 114 3.95 -10.34 -12.39
N LEU A 115 3.02 -10.85 -11.60
CA LEU A 115 2.38 -10.13 -10.50
C LEU A 115 3.40 -9.68 -9.45
N LEU A 116 4.28 -10.58 -9.01
CA LEU A 116 5.33 -10.26 -8.05
C LEU A 116 6.29 -9.19 -8.58
N MET A 117 6.67 -9.28 -9.85
CA MET A 117 7.51 -8.28 -10.51
C MET A 117 6.83 -6.89 -10.54
N LEU A 118 5.55 -6.83 -10.94
CA LEU A 118 4.79 -5.58 -10.93
C LEU A 118 4.69 -4.98 -9.52
N LEU A 119 4.43 -5.81 -8.52
CA LEU A 119 4.36 -5.36 -7.12
C LEU A 119 5.70 -4.83 -6.62
N PHE A 120 6.82 -5.46 -6.99
CA PHE A 120 8.15 -4.98 -6.62
C PHE A 120 8.42 -3.58 -7.16
N PHE A 121 8.21 -3.35 -8.45
CA PHE A 121 8.41 -2.03 -9.05
C PHE A 121 7.40 -1.00 -8.50
N SER A 122 6.13 -1.37 -8.39
CA SER A 122 5.11 -0.49 -7.81
C SER A 122 5.47 -0.06 -6.39
N ALA A 123 5.86 -0.99 -5.52
CA ALA A 123 6.27 -0.71 -4.15
C ALA A 123 7.54 0.15 -4.10
N GLY A 124 8.52 -0.11 -4.97
CA GLY A 124 9.74 0.68 -5.08
C GLY A 124 9.46 2.13 -5.46
N PHE A 125 8.67 2.36 -6.51
CA PHE A 125 8.26 3.73 -6.91
C PHE A 125 7.49 4.43 -5.80
N GLN A 126 6.60 3.74 -5.10
CA GLN A 126 5.85 4.32 -3.99
C GLN A 126 6.75 4.65 -2.79
N ALA A 127 7.71 3.79 -2.45
CA ALA A 127 8.68 4.04 -1.38
C ALA A 127 9.54 5.27 -1.69
N THR A 128 10.00 5.38 -2.95
CA THR A 128 10.74 6.56 -3.45
C THR A 128 9.88 7.83 -3.36
N GLY A 129 8.64 7.77 -3.88
CA GLY A 129 7.70 8.87 -3.87
C GLY A 129 7.34 9.34 -2.45
N ALA A 130 7.17 8.41 -1.51
CA ALA A 130 6.88 8.72 -0.11
C ALA A 130 8.00 9.55 0.54
N ASN A 131 9.27 9.23 0.29
CA ASN A 131 10.40 9.99 0.83
C ASN A 131 10.47 11.40 0.24
N ILE A 132 10.27 11.56 -1.07
CA ILE A 132 10.21 12.88 -1.72
C ILE A 132 9.03 13.68 -1.17
N TRP A 133 7.89 13.04 -0.95
CA TRP A 133 6.70 13.66 -0.37
C TRP A 133 6.95 14.18 1.05
N ILE A 134 7.56 13.36 1.92
CA ILE A 134 7.90 13.77 3.29
C ILE A 134 8.84 14.97 3.29
N ALA A 135 9.88 14.94 2.44
CA ALA A 135 10.81 16.05 2.30
C ALA A 135 10.09 17.32 1.83
N TRP A 136 9.26 17.21 0.79
CA TRP A 136 8.49 18.36 0.26
C TRP A 136 7.53 18.96 1.27
N ILE A 137 6.74 18.16 1.97
CA ILE A 137 5.79 18.64 2.98
C ILE A 137 6.55 19.22 4.18
N SER A 138 7.67 18.62 4.57
CA SER A 138 8.50 19.14 5.66
C SER A 138 9.04 20.54 5.39
N ASP A 139 9.36 20.87 4.13
CA ASP A 139 9.81 22.22 3.77
C ASP A 139 8.69 23.28 3.88
N LEU A 140 7.42 22.85 3.75
CA LEU A 140 6.27 23.73 3.81
C LEU A 140 5.80 24.01 5.24
N ILE A 141 6.21 23.19 6.21
CA ILE A 141 5.70 23.24 7.58
C ILE A 141 6.79 23.74 8.54
N PRO A 142 6.54 24.79 9.35
CA PRO A 142 7.48 25.26 10.35
C PRO A 142 7.87 24.15 11.35
N LEU A 143 9.14 24.16 11.77
CA LEU A 143 9.72 23.12 12.63
C LEU A 143 8.95 22.92 13.93
N ASN A 144 8.47 24.03 14.55
CA ASN A 144 7.80 24.03 15.84
C ASN A 144 6.44 23.31 15.86
N ILE A 145 5.78 23.15 14.69
CA ILE A 145 4.46 22.49 14.58
C ILE A 145 4.52 21.20 13.77
N ARG A 146 5.66 20.89 13.14
CA ARG A 146 5.82 19.75 12.21
C ARG A 146 5.43 18.42 12.85
N GLY A 147 5.92 18.12 14.04
CA GLY A 147 5.59 16.88 14.75
C GLY A 147 4.09 16.72 15.01
N ARG A 148 3.44 17.80 15.49
CA ARG A 148 2.00 17.83 15.74
C ARG A 148 1.18 17.66 14.47
N PHE A 149 1.62 18.25 13.37
CA PHE A 149 1.00 18.10 12.05
C PHE A 149 1.01 16.65 11.59
N PHE A 150 2.17 16.00 11.56
CA PHE A 150 2.28 14.62 11.12
C PHE A 150 1.56 13.64 12.04
N SER A 151 1.63 13.84 13.36
CA SER A 151 0.92 12.99 14.32
C SER A 151 -0.60 13.04 14.11
N ARG A 152 -1.19 14.23 14.04
CA ARG A 152 -2.65 14.36 13.79
C ARG A 152 -3.06 13.82 12.43
N ARG A 153 -2.27 14.10 11.39
CA ARG A 153 -2.51 13.55 10.06
C ARG A 153 -2.54 12.01 10.10
N ASN A 154 -1.52 11.39 10.69
CA ASN A 154 -1.43 9.93 10.75
C ASN A 154 -2.57 9.32 11.56
N GLN A 155 -2.99 9.92 12.67
CA GLN A 155 -4.15 9.47 13.44
C GLN A 155 -5.41 9.44 12.58
N ILE A 156 -5.69 10.49 11.82
CA ILE A 156 -6.85 10.57 10.92
C ILE A 156 -6.75 9.50 9.82
N LEU A 157 -5.58 9.33 9.22
CA LEU A 157 -5.39 8.35 8.16
C LEU A 157 -5.53 6.91 8.66
N ILE A 158 -5.03 6.60 9.84
CA ILE A 158 -5.21 5.30 10.48
C ILE A 158 -6.70 5.05 10.74
N ALA A 159 -7.43 6.02 11.29
CA ALA A 159 -8.86 5.90 11.53
C ALA A 159 -9.64 5.64 10.22
N ILE A 160 -9.33 6.40 9.16
CA ILE A 160 -9.93 6.20 7.82
C ILE A 160 -9.59 4.80 7.29
N GLY A 161 -8.34 4.36 7.42
CA GLY A 161 -7.90 3.03 7.00
C GLY A 161 -8.65 1.91 7.71
N LEU A 162 -8.82 2.02 9.03
CA LEU A 162 -9.57 1.04 9.83
C LEU A 162 -11.04 0.98 9.42
N VAL A 163 -11.70 2.14 9.30
CA VAL A 163 -13.11 2.20 8.87
C VAL A 163 -13.26 1.59 7.47
N PHE A 164 -12.38 1.97 6.54
CA PHE A 164 -12.44 1.44 5.17
C PHE A 164 -12.19 -0.06 5.13
N SER A 165 -11.20 -0.57 5.87
CA SER A 165 -10.92 -2.01 5.95
C SER A 165 -12.11 -2.78 6.52
N TYR A 166 -12.77 -2.24 7.57
CA TYR A 166 -13.96 -2.85 8.16
C TYR A 166 -15.13 -2.91 7.17
N VAL A 167 -15.44 -1.76 6.52
CA VAL A 167 -16.50 -1.68 5.50
C VAL A 167 -16.23 -2.64 4.34
N LEU A 168 -14.98 -2.71 3.88
CA LEU A 168 -14.57 -3.58 2.81
C LEU A 168 -14.71 -5.06 3.17
N SER A 169 -14.28 -5.45 4.38
CA SER A 169 -14.43 -6.81 4.88
C SER A 169 -15.91 -7.22 4.96
N PHE A 170 -16.75 -6.34 5.50
CA PHE A 170 -18.19 -6.57 5.59
C PHE A 170 -18.85 -6.78 4.21
N HIS A 171 -18.48 -5.97 3.21
CA HIS A 171 -18.99 -6.15 1.84
C HIS A 171 -18.50 -7.45 1.21
N VAL A 172 -17.23 -7.78 1.42
CA VAL A 172 -16.69 -9.05 0.91
C VAL A 172 -17.40 -10.25 1.51
N ASP A 173 -17.73 -10.22 2.79
CA ASP A 173 -18.48 -11.28 3.47
C ASP A 173 -19.94 -11.39 2.98
N LEU A 174 -20.59 -10.26 2.66
CA LEU A 174 -21.93 -10.25 2.06
C LEU A 174 -21.94 -10.88 0.66
N PHE A 175 -20.95 -10.61 -0.17
CA PHE A 175 -20.82 -11.23 -1.49
C PHE A 175 -20.46 -12.71 -1.39
N ASP A 176 -19.76 -13.12 -0.34
CA ASP A 176 -19.35 -14.51 -0.12
C ASP A 176 -20.50 -15.38 0.46
N SER A 177 -21.43 -14.78 1.18
CA SER A 177 -22.63 -15.48 1.70
C SER A 177 -23.58 -15.94 0.60
N GLY A 178 -23.46 -15.40 -0.62
CA GLY A 178 -24.22 -15.80 -1.81
C GLY A 178 -23.52 -16.82 -2.73
N GLY A 179 -22.28 -17.17 -2.47
CA GLY A 179 -21.50 -18.04 -3.37
C GLY A 179 -20.48 -18.90 -2.64
N THR A 180 -20.56 -20.18 -2.90
CA THR A 180 -19.75 -21.29 -2.37
C THR A 180 -18.22 -21.17 -2.59
N GLY A 181 -17.75 -20.10 -3.20
CA GLY A 181 -16.34 -19.99 -3.67
C GLY A 181 -15.32 -19.68 -2.57
N ILE A 182 -15.60 -18.74 -1.68
CA ILE A 182 -14.59 -18.25 -0.72
C ILE A 182 -14.62 -19.07 0.59
N LYS A 183 -15.80 -19.52 1.04
CA LYS A 183 -15.89 -20.46 2.16
C LYS A 183 -15.21 -21.79 1.85
N SER A 184 -15.33 -22.28 0.62
CA SER A 184 -14.64 -23.51 0.21
C SER A 184 -13.13 -23.29 0.09
N ALA A 185 -12.67 -22.13 -0.37
CA ALA A 185 -11.25 -21.79 -0.39
C ALA A 185 -10.68 -21.62 1.02
N TYR A 186 -11.42 -20.97 1.94
CA TYR A 186 -11.01 -20.83 3.34
C TYR A 186 -11.01 -22.20 4.08
N LEU A 187 -12.02 -23.04 3.84
CA LEU A 187 -12.08 -24.40 4.39
C LEU A 187 -11.01 -25.30 3.79
N SER A 188 -10.65 -25.14 2.52
CA SER A 188 -9.54 -25.89 1.91
C SER A 188 -8.18 -25.45 2.45
N LEU A 189 -8.00 -24.16 2.78
CA LEU A 189 -6.81 -23.65 3.46
C LEU A 189 -6.71 -24.14 4.90
N LEU A 190 -7.82 -24.18 5.63
CA LEU A 190 -7.87 -24.76 6.99
C LEU A 190 -7.58 -26.27 6.96
N LYS A 191 -8.10 -26.98 5.97
CA LYS A 191 -7.79 -28.43 5.76
C LYS A 191 -6.31 -28.61 5.36
N ALA A 192 -5.76 -27.79 4.48
CA ALA A 192 -4.34 -27.81 4.16
C ALA A 192 -3.45 -27.50 5.37
N GLY A 193 -3.86 -26.56 6.24
CA GLY A 193 -3.19 -26.28 7.50
C GLY A 193 -3.17 -27.50 8.46
N HIS A 194 -4.21 -28.32 8.45
CA HIS A 194 -4.25 -29.57 9.21
C HIS A 194 -3.24 -30.62 8.74
N TYR A 195 -2.86 -30.61 7.47
CA TYR A 195 -1.82 -31.51 6.95
C TYR A 195 -0.39 -31.06 7.28
N PHE A 196 -0.20 -29.83 7.74
CA PHE A 196 1.10 -29.28 8.15
C PHE A 196 1.38 -29.37 9.66
N VAL A 197 0.40 -29.81 10.46
CA VAL A 197 0.67 -30.16 11.87
C VAL A 197 1.30 -31.57 11.87
N PRO A 198 2.59 -31.72 12.26
CA PRO A 198 3.19 -33.04 12.31
C PRO A 198 2.40 -33.89 13.30
N GLN A 199 1.87 -35.03 12.86
CA GLN A 199 1.32 -36.07 13.73
C GLN A 199 2.45 -36.74 14.52
N ASN A 200 3.22 -35.98 15.28
CA ASN A 200 4.20 -36.50 16.21
C ASN A 200 3.66 -36.35 17.64
N GLN A 201 2.53 -37.02 17.91
CA GLN A 201 2.14 -37.40 19.25
C GLN A 201 1.62 -38.84 19.22
N ALA A 202 2.54 -39.79 19.00
CA ALA A 202 2.37 -41.16 19.36
C ALA A 202 3.78 -41.75 19.64
N LEU A 203 4.29 -41.48 20.81
CA LEU A 203 5.21 -42.31 21.63
C LEU A 203 5.07 -41.87 23.05
#